data_7b2436b52db7ba8c7db9ec7b97718e7f
#
_entry.id   7b2436b52db7ba8c7db9ec7b97718e7f
#
_cell.length_a   1.000
_cell.length_b   1.000
_cell.length_c   1.000
_cell.angle_alpha   90.00
_cell.angle_beta   90.00
_cell.angle_gamma   90.00
#
_symmetry.space_group_name_H-M   'P 1'
#
loop_
_entity.id
_entity.type
_entity.pdbx_description
1 polymer ?
#
loop_
_entity_poly.entity_id
_entity_poly.type
_entity_poly.pdbx_seq_one_letter_code
_entity_poly.pdbx_strand_id
1 'polypeptide(L)'
;MNPTPTLLQRFLNGSLVMQIVIGIIAGIVIATISPSSAISLSFLGDLFVGALKAVAPILVFVLVASSIANQKKGTHTNLKPIINLYLVGTLLAASTAVIISSFFPTTLVLEATDIQATPPEGILEVLHTLLFKLIDNPVNALIKGNFIGILAWAVGLGLALQHANQTTKNVVHDLSNGVTKIVHLVIRFAPIGIFSLVANTFAETGFSALRGYSHLLAVLLGCMILIALVVNPVIVYVKTKRNPYPLIFQCLRESGVTAFFTRSSAANIPVNMELCEKLDLHEDTYSVSIPLGATINMAGASITITVLTLAAVHTLGIEFDIATAILLSVVAAVSACGASGVAGGSLLLIPLACSLFGVPNEVAMQVVAIGFIIGVVQDSAETALNSSTDVIFTAAACYAAEAKNSSIETVGEASYAEEEAQPIKIQG
;
A
#
# COMPACT_ATOMS: atom_id res chain seq x y z
N MET A 1 -2.73 -16.24 43.77
CA MET A 1 -1.50 -16.01 43.02
C MET A 1 -1.74 -16.52 41.61
N ASN A 2 -1.83 -15.65 40.62
CA ASN A 2 -1.91 -16.09 39.23
C ASN A 2 -0.57 -16.72 38.85
N PRO A 3 -0.54 -17.92 38.25
CA PRO A 3 0.71 -18.56 37.88
C PRO A 3 1.45 -17.64 36.88
N THR A 4 2.74 -17.46 37.11
CA THR A 4 3.61 -16.69 36.19
C THR A 4 3.53 -17.36 34.82
N PRO A 5 3.22 -16.61 33.74
CA PRO A 5 3.07 -17.18 32.41
C PRO A 5 4.37 -17.89 32.01
N THR A 6 4.26 -19.11 31.50
CA THR A 6 5.39 -19.89 30.98
C THR A 6 6.06 -19.14 29.82
N LEU A 7 7.32 -19.44 29.52
CA LEU A 7 8.05 -18.83 28.38
C LEU A 7 7.26 -19.02 27.07
N LEU A 8 6.63 -20.17 26.88
CA LEU A 8 5.77 -20.44 25.73
C LEU A 8 4.54 -19.53 25.70
N GLN A 9 3.88 -19.31 26.84
CA GLN A 9 2.73 -18.39 26.92
C GLN A 9 3.15 -16.93 26.70
N ARG A 10 4.33 -16.52 27.16
CA ARG A 10 4.90 -15.20 26.86
C ARG A 10 5.23 -15.03 25.38
N PHE A 11 5.73 -16.07 24.73
CA PHE A 11 5.99 -16.07 23.30
C PHE A 11 4.69 -15.99 22.49
N LEU A 12 3.71 -16.85 22.78
CA LEU A 12 2.41 -16.89 22.06
C LEU A 12 1.59 -15.61 22.24
N ASN A 13 1.71 -14.95 23.39
CA ASN A 13 1.06 -13.66 23.68
C ASN A 13 1.93 -12.46 23.27
N GLY A 14 3.13 -12.68 22.74
CA GLY A 14 4.04 -11.65 22.26
C GLY A 14 3.57 -11.00 20.94
N SER A 15 4.23 -9.92 20.55
CA SER A 15 3.94 -9.28 19.27
C SER A 15 4.27 -10.23 18.10
N LEU A 16 3.42 -10.25 17.07
CA LEU A 16 3.63 -11.05 15.86
C LEU A 16 4.99 -10.75 15.21
N VAL A 17 5.41 -9.48 15.23
CA VAL A 17 6.72 -9.03 14.76
C VAL A 17 7.87 -9.77 15.46
N MET A 18 7.84 -9.83 16.80
CA MET A 18 8.87 -10.53 17.57
C MET A 18 8.88 -12.02 17.24
N GLN A 19 7.72 -12.63 17.08
CA GLN A 19 7.59 -14.05 16.69
C GLN A 19 8.19 -14.31 15.31
N ILE A 20 7.96 -13.41 14.34
CA ILE A 20 8.54 -13.50 12.99
C ILE A 20 10.06 -13.35 13.05
N VAL A 21 10.59 -12.35 13.78
CA VAL A 21 12.05 -12.16 13.94
C VAL A 21 12.70 -13.41 14.55
N ILE A 22 12.08 -14.00 15.58
CA ILE A 22 12.56 -15.25 16.17
C ILE A 22 12.51 -16.38 15.14
N GLY A 23 11.44 -16.47 14.35
CA GLY A 23 11.30 -17.42 13.26
C GLY A 23 12.41 -17.28 12.22
N ILE A 24 12.73 -16.08 11.77
CA ILE A 24 13.83 -15.80 10.83
C ILE A 24 15.17 -16.27 11.41
N ILE A 25 15.49 -15.88 12.65
CA ILE A 25 16.74 -16.26 13.31
C ILE A 25 16.83 -17.79 13.45
N ALA A 26 15.76 -18.44 13.91
CA ALA A 26 15.70 -19.88 14.04
C ALA A 26 15.83 -20.60 12.68
N GLY A 27 15.27 -20.05 11.62
CA GLY A 27 15.40 -20.55 10.24
C GLY A 27 16.85 -20.52 9.76
N ILE A 28 17.55 -19.40 9.96
CA ILE A 28 18.97 -19.27 9.61
C ILE A 28 19.81 -20.26 10.43
N VAL A 29 19.55 -20.38 11.74
CA VAL A 29 20.29 -21.29 12.62
C VAL A 29 20.12 -22.75 12.18
N ILE A 30 18.89 -23.22 11.90
CA ILE A 30 18.68 -24.60 11.48
C ILE A 30 19.29 -24.86 10.11
N ALA A 31 19.21 -23.91 9.18
CA ALA A 31 19.84 -24.02 7.87
C ALA A 31 21.35 -24.17 7.94
N THR A 32 22.00 -23.49 8.89
CA THR A 32 23.46 -23.58 9.08
C THR A 32 23.91 -24.84 9.80
N ILE A 33 23.11 -25.33 10.78
CA ILE A 33 23.46 -26.51 11.56
C ILE A 33 23.12 -27.81 10.84
N SER A 34 21.92 -27.87 10.19
CA SER A 34 21.41 -29.06 9.52
C SER A 34 20.60 -28.67 8.27
N PRO A 35 21.26 -28.43 7.12
CA PRO A 35 20.58 -28.09 5.88
C PRO A 35 19.52 -29.10 5.46
N SER A 36 19.78 -30.40 5.67
CA SER A 36 18.82 -31.46 5.34
C SER A 36 17.53 -31.39 6.16
N SER A 37 17.64 -31.04 7.45
CA SER A 37 16.46 -30.81 8.30
C SER A 37 15.70 -29.56 7.89
N ALA A 38 16.41 -28.49 7.50
CA ALA A 38 15.82 -27.27 7.01
C ALA A 38 14.97 -27.50 5.74
N ILE A 39 15.51 -28.26 4.77
CA ILE A 39 14.80 -28.64 3.54
C ILE A 39 13.58 -29.54 3.88
N SER A 40 13.73 -30.48 4.81
CA SER A 40 12.61 -31.34 5.21
C SER A 40 11.42 -30.61 5.84
N LEU A 41 11.65 -29.38 6.35
CA LEU A 41 10.62 -28.52 6.93
C LEU A 41 9.97 -27.57 5.91
N SER A 42 10.40 -27.57 4.63
CA SER A 42 9.89 -26.64 3.59
C SER A 42 8.37 -26.69 3.46
N PHE A 43 7.76 -27.86 3.68
CA PHE A 43 6.30 -28.05 3.59
C PHE A 43 5.49 -27.06 4.47
N LEU A 44 6.04 -26.57 5.59
CA LEU A 44 5.36 -25.57 6.44
C LEU A 44 5.32 -24.20 5.75
N GLY A 45 6.38 -23.85 5.03
CA GLY A 45 6.42 -22.66 4.17
C GLY A 45 5.43 -22.77 3.02
N ASP A 46 5.38 -23.91 2.35
CA ASP A 46 4.47 -24.19 1.25
C ASP A 46 3.00 -24.12 1.70
N LEU A 47 2.69 -24.65 2.88
CA LEU A 47 1.35 -24.55 3.48
C LEU A 47 0.97 -23.08 3.73
N PHE A 48 1.90 -22.28 4.25
CA PHE A 48 1.66 -20.87 4.50
C PHE A 48 1.42 -20.08 3.20
N VAL A 49 2.27 -20.27 2.19
CA VAL A 49 2.12 -19.64 0.87
C VAL A 49 0.84 -20.13 0.19
N GLY A 50 0.53 -21.42 0.28
CA GLY A 50 -0.72 -21.98 -0.23
C GLY A 50 -1.96 -21.38 0.41
N ALA A 51 -1.94 -21.16 1.73
CA ALA A 51 -3.03 -20.50 2.44
C ALA A 51 -3.19 -19.03 2.02
N LEU A 52 -2.08 -18.29 1.81
CA LEU A 52 -2.11 -16.93 1.27
C LEU A 52 -2.70 -16.90 -0.14
N LYS A 53 -2.24 -17.81 -1.02
CA LYS A 53 -2.75 -17.97 -2.40
C LYS A 53 -4.26 -18.25 -2.42
N ALA A 54 -4.77 -19.03 -1.46
CA ALA A 54 -6.18 -19.36 -1.37
C ALA A 54 -7.06 -18.17 -0.95
N VAL A 55 -6.58 -17.31 -0.05
CA VAL A 55 -7.40 -16.20 0.48
C VAL A 55 -7.26 -14.91 -0.32
N ALA A 56 -6.16 -14.70 -1.03
CA ALA A 56 -5.86 -13.45 -1.73
C ALA A 56 -6.94 -13.03 -2.77
N PRO A 57 -7.43 -13.90 -3.66
CA PRO A 57 -8.45 -13.54 -4.65
C PRO A 57 -9.75 -13.04 -4.02
N ILE A 58 -10.24 -13.75 -3.01
CA ILE A 58 -11.48 -13.40 -2.30
C ILE A 58 -11.29 -12.12 -1.50
N LEU A 59 -10.14 -11.96 -0.83
CA LEU A 59 -9.83 -10.75 -0.08
C LEU A 59 -9.87 -9.52 -0.98
N VAL A 60 -9.15 -9.52 -2.10
CA VAL A 60 -9.10 -8.39 -3.04
C VAL A 60 -10.50 -8.06 -3.54
N PHE A 61 -11.27 -9.07 -3.92
CA PHE A 61 -12.64 -8.87 -4.40
C PHE A 61 -13.53 -8.17 -3.37
N VAL A 62 -13.63 -8.72 -2.16
CA VAL A 62 -14.58 -8.19 -1.15
C VAL A 62 -14.12 -6.87 -0.55
N LEU A 63 -12.80 -6.67 -0.36
CA LEU A 63 -12.28 -5.41 0.17
C LEU A 63 -12.53 -4.24 -0.78
N VAL A 64 -12.16 -4.40 -2.04
CA VAL A 64 -12.34 -3.33 -3.05
C VAL A 64 -13.83 -3.04 -3.27
N ALA A 65 -14.65 -4.09 -3.40
CA ALA A 65 -16.10 -3.91 -3.56
C ALA A 65 -16.72 -3.21 -2.34
N SER A 66 -16.35 -3.60 -1.11
CA SER A 66 -16.82 -3.00 0.13
C SER A 66 -16.38 -1.55 0.28
N SER A 67 -15.12 -1.25 0.00
CA SER A 67 -14.55 0.10 0.09
C SER A 67 -15.29 1.06 -0.83
N ILE A 68 -15.51 0.69 -2.09
CA ILE A 68 -16.21 1.53 -3.07
C ILE A 68 -17.70 1.68 -2.73
N ALA A 69 -18.37 0.58 -2.35
CA ALA A 69 -19.80 0.61 -2.02
C ALA A 69 -20.11 1.48 -0.80
N ASN A 70 -19.23 1.48 0.20
CA ASN A 70 -19.40 2.22 1.46
C ASN A 70 -18.80 3.62 1.44
N GLN A 71 -18.24 4.06 0.31
CA GLN A 71 -17.70 5.41 0.18
C GLN A 71 -18.81 6.45 0.43
N LYS A 72 -18.68 7.21 1.51
CA LYS A 72 -19.63 8.28 1.85
C LYS A 72 -19.49 9.40 0.83
N LYS A 73 -20.59 9.79 0.17
CA LYS A 73 -20.64 11.03 -0.61
C LYS A 73 -20.59 12.18 0.39
N GLY A 74 -19.47 12.93 0.38
CA GLY A 74 -19.23 13.99 1.34
C GLY A 74 -20.28 15.10 1.27
N THR A 75 -20.78 15.47 2.42
CA THR A 75 -21.42 16.77 2.65
C THR A 75 -20.35 17.86 2.46
N HIS A 76 -20.62 18.88 1.70
CA HIS A 76 -20.01 20.22 1.53
C HIS A 76 -18.55 20.49 2.00
N THR A 77 -17.76 19.49 2.32
CA THR A 77 -16.35 19.61 2.65
C THR A 77 -15.52 19.70 1.38
N ASN A 78 -14.49 20.53 1.39
CA ASN A 78 -13.60 20.76 0.24
C ASN A 78 -12.64 19.55 0.02
N LEU A 79 -13.20 18.32 -0.01
CA LEU A 79 -12.43 17.05 -0.06
C LEU A 79 -11.76 16.81 -1.42
N LYS A 80 -12.30 17.40 -2.50
CA LYS A 80 -11.78 17.17 -3.86
C LYS A 80 -10.28 17.48 -4.00
N PRO A 81 -9.74 18.59 -3.47
CA PRO A 81 -8.31 18.85 -3.49
C PRO A 81 -7.50 17.81 -2.72
N ILE A 82 -8.02 17.31 -1.58
CA ILE A 82 -7.35 16.31 -0.74
C ILE A 82 -7.27 14.98 -1.47
N ILE A 83 -8.39 14.51 -2.03
CA ILE A 83 -8.44 13.27 -2.80
C ILE A 83 -7.48 13.32 -4.00
N ASN A 84 -7.43 14.46 -4.70
CA ASN A 84 -6.48 14.64 -5.79
C ASN A 84 -5.03 14.53 -5.31
N LEU A 85 -4.69 15.10 -4.14
CA LEU A 85 -3.34 14.97 -3.58
C LEU A 85 -3.02 13.52 -3.20
N TYR A 86 -3.98 12.78 -2.64
CA TYR A 86 -3.81 11.36 -2.34
C TYR A 86 -3.50 10.55 -3.60
N LEU A 87 -4.30 10.72 -4.65
CA LEU A 87 -4.13 9.99 -5.91
C LEU A 87 -2.83 10.38 -6.63
N VAL A 88 -2.53 11.67 -6.71
CA VAL A 88 -1.29 12.16 -7.32
C VAL A 88 -0.07 11.72 -6.54
N GLY A 89 -0.10 11.81 -5.20
CA GLY A 89 0.98 11.35 -4.33
C GLY A 89 1.25 9.87 -4.49
N THR A 90 0.20 9.04 -4.51
CA THR A 90 0.31 7.59 -4.72
C THR A 90 0.87 7.24 -6.10
N LEU A 91 0.40 7.93 -7.15
CA LEU A 91 0.92 7.74 -8.52
C LEU A 91 2.40 8.16 -8.64
N LEU A 92 2.77 9.31 -8.05
CA LEU A 92 4.17 9.76 -8.04
C LEU A 92 5.07 8.79 -7.25
N ALA A 93 4.54 8.20 -6.18
CA ALA A 93 5.26 7.18 -5.40
C ALA A 93 5.54 5.92 -6.25
N ALA A 94 4.53 5.40 -6.94
CA ALA A 94 4.69 4.27 -7.87
C ALA A 94 5.67 4.60 -9.00
N SER A 95 5.55 5.78 -9.63
CA SER A 95 6.44 6.22 -10.71
C SER A 95 7.89 6.38 -10.23
N THR A 96 8.09 6.92 -9.02
CA THR A 96 9.41 7.01 -8.40
C THR A 96 10.00 5.62 -8.16
N ALA A 97 9.18 4.68 -7.70
CA ALA A 97 9.61 3.29 -7.48
C ALA A 97 10.02 2.61 -8.79
N VAL A 98 9.32 2.85 -9.92
CA VAL A 98 9.72 2.38 -11.25
C VAL A 98 11.10 2.95 -11.61
N ILE A 99 11.29 4.25 -11.50
CA ILE A 99 12.55 4.92 -11.84
C ILE A 99 13.71 4.35 -11.00
N ILE A 100 13.55 4.32 -9.68
CA ILE A 100 14.60 3.83 -8.77
C ILE A 100 14.89 2.36 -9.01
N SER A 101 13.88 1.49 -9.20
CA SER A 101 14.10 0.07 -9.50
C SER A 101 14.78 -0.15 -10.84
N SER A 102 14.61 0.73 -11.82
CA SER A 102 15.33 0.67 -13.11
C SER A 102 16.80 1.05 -12.96
N PHE A 103 17.14 2.00 -12.08
CA PHE A 103 18.53 2.36 -11.80
C PHE A 103 19.23 1.38 -10.85
N PHE A 104 18.47 0.76 -9.95
CA PHE A 104 18.95 -0.18 -8.94
C PHE A 104 18.22 -1.51 -9.06
N PRO A 105 18.43 -2.26 -10.16
CA PRO A 105 17.74 -3.52 -10.38
C PRO A 105 18.03 -4.50 -9.26
N THR A 106 16.98 -5.11 -8.73
CA THR A 106 17.05 -6.11 -7.66
C THR A 106 16.71 -7.47 -8.23
N THR A 107 17.49 -8.48 -7.87
CA THR A 107 17.19 -9.88 -8.19
C THR A 107 16.81 -10.64 -6.93
N LEU A 108 15.85 -11.54 -7.09
CA LEU A 108 15.31 -12.39 -6.02
C LEU A 108 15.84 -13.81 -6.17
N VAL A 109 15.94 -14.52 -5.06
CA VAL A 109 16.14 -15.96 -5.09
C VAL A 109 14.77 -16.61 -5.21
N LEU A 110 14.44 -17.10 -6.39
CA LEU A 110 13.20 -17.81 -6.69
C LEU A 110 13.53 -19.31 -6.83
N GLU A 111 12.60 -20.16 -6.39
CA GLU A 111 12.70 -21.59 -6.63
C GLU A 111 12.64 -21.85 -8.14
N ALA A 112 13.51 -22.76 -8.61
CA ALA A 112 13.57 -23.10 -10.02
C ALA A 112 12.23 -23.76 -10.45
N THR A 113 11.42 -22.98 -11.13
CA THR A 113 10.25 -23.47 -11.84
C THR A 113 10.62 -23.52 -13.32
N ASP A 114 10.39 -24.67 -13.99
CA ASP A 114 10.58 -24.83 -15.46
C ASP A 114 9.58 -23.95 -16.28
N ILE A 115 9.16 -22.84 -15.72
CA ILE A 115 8.18 -21.94 -16.30
C ILE A 115 8.93 -20.91 -17.12
N GLN A 116 8.86 -21.05 -18.44
CA GLN A 116 9.29 -19.99 -19.36
C GLN A 116 8.27 -18.86 -19.32
N ALA A 117 8.62 -17.75 -18.68
CA ALA A 117 7.88 -16.52 -18.84
C ALA A 117 8.09 -16.04 -20.28
N THR A 118 7.00 -15.89 -21.05
CA THR A 118 7.04 -15.27 -22.38
C THR A 118 6.82 -13.77 -22.18
N PRO A 119 7.86 -12.94 -22.32
CA PRO A 119 7.70 -11.49 -22.24
C PRO A 119 6.72 -11.02 -23.33
N PRO A 120 5.82 -10.08 -23.04
CA PRO A 120 4.97 -9.49 -24.06
C PRO A 120 5.82 -8.74 -25.09
N GLU A 121 5.47 -8.86 -26.38
CA GLU A 121 6.20 -8.20 -27.50
C GLU A 121 6.10 -6.67 -27.48
N GLY A 122 5.21 -6.10 -26.65
CA GLY A 122 5.05 -4.66 -26.48
C GLY A 122 3.71 -4.26 -25.84
N ILE A 123 3.53 -2.95 -25.63
CA ILE A 123 2.38 -2.39 -24.93
C ILE A 123 1.03 -2.79 -25.53
N LEU A 124 0.93 -2.95 -26.84
CA LEU A 124 -0.32 -3.34 -27.49
C LEU A 124 -0.74 -4.76 -27.09
N GLU A 125 0.18 -5.70 -27.01
CA GLU A 125 -0.09 -7.06 -26.53
C GLU A 125 -0.48 -7.06 -25.06
N VAL A 126 0.21 -6.26 -24.24
CA VAL A 126 -0.14 -6.08 -22.83
C VAL A 126 -1.56 -5.53 -22.69
N LEU A 127 -1.90 -4.46 -23.42
CA LEU A 127 -3.25 -3.87 -23.39
C LEU A 127 -4.33 -4.84 -23.88
N HIS A 128 -4.05 -5.58 -24.95
CA HIS A 128 -4.96 -6.61 -25.47
C HIS A 128 -5.21 -7.68 -24.39
N THR A 129 -4.16 -8.22 -23.81
CA THR A 129 -4.25 -9.23 -22.74
C THR A 129 -5.01 -8.68 -21.53
N LEU A 130 -4.76 -7.42 -21.13
CA LEU A 130 -5.47 -6.76 -20.03
C LEU A 130 -6.97 -6.63 -20.31
N LEU A 131 -7.36 -6.20 -21.51
CA LEU A 131 -8.77 -6.06 -21.89
C LEU A 131 -9.51 -7.41 -21.82
N PHE A 132 -8.89 -8.49 -22.30
CA PHE A 132 -9.51 -9.83 -22.21
C PHE A 132 -9.56 -10.36 -20.78
N LYS A 133 -8.51 -10.10 -19.97
CA LYS A 133 -8.52 -10.45 -18.53
C LYS A 133 -9.58 -9.66 -17.75
N LEU A 134 -9.85 -8.43 -18.14
CA LEU A 134 -10.84 -7.55 -17.49
C LEU A 134 -12.27 -8.03 -17.65
N ILE A 135 -12.62 -8.60 -18.82
CA ILE A 135 -13.98 -9.10 -19.14
C ILE A 135 -14.17 -10.59 -18.81
N ASP A 136 -13.22 -11.23 -18.15
CA ASP A 136 -13.32 -12.63 -17.73
C ASP A 136 -14.53 -12.86 -16.81
N ASN A 137 -15.06 -14.07 -16.81
CA ASN A 137 -16.14 -14.46 -15.90
C ASN A 137 -15.67 -14.31 -14.43
N PRO A 138 -16.45 -13.69 -13.52
CA PRO A 138 -16.01 -13.41 -12.15
C PRO A 138 -15.62 -14.69 -11.38
N VAL A 139 -16.34 -15.79 -11.57
CA VAL A 139 -16.03 -17.07 -10.92
C VAL A 139 -14.75 -17.65 -11.48
N ASN A 140 -14.56 -17.61 -12.79
CA ASN A 140 -13.32 -18.07 -13.45
C ASN A 140 -12.12 -17.22 -13.02
N ALA A 141 -12.32 -15.89 -12.94
CA ALA A 141 -11.29 -14.98 -12.46
C ALA A 141 -10.82 -15.32 -11.02
N LEU A 142 -11.77 -15.63 -10.13
CA LEU A 142 -11.46 -16.05 -8.75
C LEU A 142 -10.74 -17.39 -8.72
N ILE A 143 -11.20 -18.39 -9.51
CA ILE A 143 -10.59 -19.74 -9.55
C ILE A 143 -9.16 -19.68 -10.10
N LYS A 144 -8.95 -18.95 -11.18
CA LYS A 144 -7.65 -18.83 -11.85
C LYS A 144 -6.70 -17.80 -11.23
N GLY A 145 -7.16 -17.01 -10.25
CA GLY A 145 -6.39 -15.91 -9.70
C GLY A 145 -6.12 -14.81 -10.74
N ASN A 146 -7.08 -14.56 -11.65
CA ASN A 146 -7.02 -13.43 -12.57
C ASN A 146 -7.35 -12.13 -11.83
N PHE A 147 -6.34 -11.55 -11.17
CA PHE A 147 -6.51 -10.37 -10.31
C PHE A 147 -7.03 -9.14 -11.06
N ILE A 148 -6.78 -9.02 -12.35
CA ILE A 148 -7.32 -7.93 -13.19
C ILE A 148 -8.84 -8.07 -13.32
N GLY A 149 -9.33 -9.25 -13.66
CA GLY A 149 -10.75 -9.56 -13.71
C GLY A 149 -11.41 -9.43 -12.34
N ILE A 150 -10.76 -9.92 -11.29
CA ILE A 150 -11.22 -9.78 -9.89
C ILE A 150 -11.40 -8.31 -9.52
N LEU A 151 -10.39 -7.47 -9.81
CA LEU A 151 -10.44 -6.04 -9.52
C LEU A 151 -11.54 -5.34 -10.33
N ALA A 152 -11.68 -5.65 -11.63
CA ALA A 152 -12.71 -5.08 -12.49
C ALA A 152 -14.12 -5.37 -11.97
N TRP A 153 -14.39 -6.63 -11.60
CA TRP A 153 -15.67 -7.03 -11.03
C TRP A 153 -15.91 -6.42 -9.64
N ALA A 154 -14.87 -6.32 -8.81
CA ALA A 154 -14.96 -5.68 -7.50
C ALA A 154 -15.31 -4.19 -7.62
N VAL A 155 -14.66 -3.48 -8.54
CA VAL A 155 -14.97 -2.06 -8.84
C VAL A 155 -16.38 -1.93 -9.40
N GLY A 156 -16.76 -2.74 -10.40
CA GLY A 156 -18.08 -2.71 -10.99
C GLY A 156 -19.19 -2.97 -9.97
N LEU A 157 -19.04 -4.00 -9.14
CA LEU A 157 -19.99 -4.31 -8.06
C LEU A 157 -20.03 -3.21 -7.00
N GLY A 158 -18.88 -2.69 -6.59
CA GLY A 158 -18.76 -1.59 -5.63
C GLY A 158 -19.51 -0.33 -6.11
N LEU A 159 -19.33 0.06 -7.38
CA LEU A 159 -20.02 1.20 -7.99
C LEU A 159 -21.54 0.95 -8.08
N ALA A 160 -21.96 -0.24 -8.49
CA ALA A 160 -23.38 -0.59 -8.55
C ALA A 160 -24.05 -0.52 -7.16
N LEU A 161 -23.34 -0.91 -6.12
CA LEU A 161 -23.83 -0.91 -4.74
C LEU A 161 -23.71 0.45 -4.02
N GLN A 162 -23.09 1.46 -4.60
CA GLN A 162 -23.03 2.81 -4.01
C GLN A 162 -24.40 3.42 -3.71
N HIS A 163 -25.42 3.05 -4.51
CA HIS A 163 -26.80 3.53 -4.36
C HIS A 163 -27.70 2.54 -3.63
N ALA A 164 -27.16 1.40 -3.19
CA ALA A 164 -27.90 0.42 -2.41
C ALA A 164 -28.29 0.98 -1.02
N ASN A 165 -29.30 0.37 -0.40
CA ASN A 165 -29.69 0.71 0.95
C ASN A 165 -28.59 0.37 1.97
N GLN A 166 -28.67 0.97 3.16
CA GLN A 166 -27.66 0.80 4.19
C GLN A 166 -27.51 -0.65 4.65
N THR A 167 -28.61 -1.42 4.66
CA THR A 167 -28.59 -2.84 5.04
C THR A 167 -27.70 -3.65 4.09
N THR A 168 -27.85 -3.47 2.77
CA THR A 168 -27.02 -4.14 1.78
C THR A 168 -25.54 -3.73 1.91
N LYS A 169 -25.27 -2.45 2.15
CA LYS A 169 -23.91 -1.95 2.35
C LYS A 169 -23.27 -2.56 3.61
N ASN A 170 -24.04 -2.68 4.69
CA ASN A 170 -23.57 -3.32 5.91
C ASN A 170 -23.25 -4.80 5.69
N VAL A 171 -24.07 -5.54 4.93
CA VAL A 171 -23.78 -6.95 4.59
C VAL A 171 -22.47 -7.09 3.83
N VAL A 172 -22.22 -6.23 2.83
CA VAL A 172 -20.96 -6.24 2.08
C VAL A 172 -19.77 -5.90 2.98
N HIS A 173 -19.95 -4.95 3.89
CA HIS A 173 -18.94 -4.59 4.88
C HIS A 173 -18.64 -5.74 5.85
N ASP A 174 -19.67 -6.40 6.35
CA ASP A 174 -19.53 -7.53 7.28
C ASP A 174 -18.86 -8.73 6.60
N LEU A 175 -19.16 -8.98 5.31
CA LEU A 175 -18.49 -9.99 4.51
C LEU A 175 -16.98 -9.67 4.36
N SER A 176 -16.66 -8.42 4.06
CA SER A 176 -15.27 -7.94 3.97
C SER A 176 -14.54 -8.13 5.30
N ASN A 177 -15.16 -7.76 6.42
CA ASN A 177 -14.62 -7.97 7.76
C ASN A 177 -14.42 -9.46 8.08
N GLY A 178 -15.35 -10.31 7.66
CA GLY A 178 -15.27 -11.76 7.83
C GLY A 178 -14.05 -12.35 7.10
N VAL A 179 -13.88 -12.00 5.82
CA VAL A 179 -12.72 -12.44 5.02
C VAL A 179 -11.42 -11.88 5.59
N THR A 180 -11.39 -10.62 6.01
CA THR A 180 -10.22 -10.02 6.67
C THR A 180 -9.80 -10.77 7.93
N LYS A 181 -10.76 -11.25 8.74
CA LYS A 181 -10.46 -12.08 9.92
C LYS A 181 -9.83 -13.42 9.54
N ILE A 182 -10.26 -14.04 8.43
CA ILE A 182 -9.65 -15.28 7.91
C ILE A 182 -8.20 -15.00 7.49
N VAL A 183 -7.96 -13.89 6.78
CA VAL A 183 -6.59 -13.48 6.39
C VAL A 183 -5.72 -13.22 7.61
N HIS A 184 -6.22 -12.53 8.63
CA HIS A 184 -5.50 -12.35 9.89
C HIS A 184 -5.17 -13.68 10.56
N LEU A 185 -6.05 -14.67 10.47
CA LEU A 185 -5.77 -16.02 10.97
C LEU A 185 -4.60 -16.66 10.20
N VAL A 186 -4.61 -16.58 8.86
CA VAL A 186 -3.50 -17.07 8.02
C VAL A 186 -2.20 -16.34 8.37
N ILE A 187 -2.22 -15.02 8.48
CA ILE A 187 -1.04 -14.21 8.84
C ILE A 187 -0.53 -14.57 10.25
N ARG A 188 -1.37 -15.04 11.15
CA ARG A 188 -0.93 -15.48 12.49
C ARG A 188 -0.02 -16.71 12.45
N PHE A 189 -0.05 -17.50 11.36
CA PHE A 189 0.89 -18.59 11.10
C PHE A 189 2.18 -18.13 10.42
N ALA A 190 2.30 -16.85 10.05
CA ALA A 190 3.51 -16.29 9.42
C ALA A 190 4.81 -16.61 10.17
N PRO A 191 4.92 -16.58 11.50
CA PRO A 191 6.17 -16.93 12.18
C PRO A 191 6.68 -18.33 11.82
N ILE A 192 5.79 -19.31 11.70
CA ILE A 192 6.11 -20.70 11.34
C ILE A 192 6.40 -20.81 9.83
N GLY A 193 5.56 -20.19 9.00
CA GLY A 193 5.76 -20.17 7.55
C GLY A 193 7.06 -19.50 7.14
N ILE A 194 7.35 -18.32 7.71
CA ILE A 194 8.57 -17.55 7.43
C ILE A 194 9.82 -18.29 7.98
N PHE A 195 9.74 -18.88 9.18
CA PHE A 195 10.79 -19.77 9.68
C PHE A 195 11.18 -20.82 8.64
N SER A 196 10.19 -21.53 8.10
CA SER A 196 10.41 -22.59 7.13
C SER A 196 10.95 -22.08 5.79
N LEU A 197 10.37 -21.00 5.26
CA LEU A 197 10.84 -20.36 4.01
C LEU A 197 12.29 -19.90 4.13
N VAL A 198 12.64 -19.23 5.23
CA VAL A 198 14.02 -18.78 5.50
C VAL A 198 14.95 -19.97 5.65
N ALA A 199 14.54 -21.01 6.40
CA ALA A 199 15.33 -22.22 6.59
C ALA A 199 15.64 -22.89 5.25
N ASN A 200 14.63 -23.09 4.39
CA ASN A 200 14.81 -23.68 3.06
C ASN A 200 15.72 -22.82 2.18
N THR A 201 15.41 -21.54 2.04
CA THR A 201 16.19 -20.62 1.20
C THR A 201 17.66 -20.57 1.62
N PHE A 202 17.95 -20.48 2.92
CA PHE A 202 19.33 -20.46 3.41
C PHE A 202 20.05 -21.80 3.28
N ALA A 203 19.33 -22.92 3.38
CA ALA A 203 19.91 -24.25 3.15
C ALA A 203 20.36 -24.43 1.70
N GLU A 204 19.61 -23.88 0.73
CA GLU A 204 19.90 -23.98 -0.70
C GLU A 204 20.92 -22.95 -1.18
N THR A 205 20.83 -21.69 -0.72
CA THR A 205 21.58 -20.55 -1.28
C THR A 205 22.60 -19.92 -0.34
N GLY A 206 22.58 -20.32 0.93
CA GLY A 206 23.47 -19.75 1.95
C GLY A 206 23.23 -18.26 2.17
N PHE A 207 24.30 -17.54 2.56
CA PHE A 207 24.24 -16.11 2.85
C PHE A 207 24.02 -15.18 1.63
N SER A 208 24.05 -15.72 0.40
CA SER A 208 23.76 -14.94 -0.81
C SER A 208 22.33 -14.37 -0.81
N ALA A 209 21.35 -15.13 -0.28
CA ALA A 209 19.97 -14.68 -0.10
C ALA A 209 19.87 -13.42 0.78
N LEU A 210 20.64 -13.36 1.88
CA LEU A 210 20.63 -12.22 2.79
C LEU A 210 21.09 -10.93 2.09
N ARG A 211 22.07 -11.03 1.18
CA ARG A 211 22.53 -9.90 0.37
C ARG A 211 21.42 -9.42 -0.58
N GLY A 212 20.69 -10.32 -1.21
CA GLY A 212 19.54 -9.99 -2.08
C GLY A 212 18.44 -9.29 -1.30
N TYR A 213 18.07 -9.81 -0.13
CA TYR A 213 17.03 -9.20 0.72
C TYR A 213 17.44 -7.83 1.28
N SER A 214 18.72 -7.65 1.65
CA SER A 214 19.20 -6.35 2.13
C SER A 214 19.21 -5.30 1.01
N HIS A 215 19.55 -5.69 -0.23
CA HIS A 215 19.47 -4.79 -1.38
C HIS A 215 18.03 -4.42 -1.71
N LEU A 216 17.12 -5.40 -1.74
CA LEU A 216 15.68 -5.19 -1.94
C LEU A 216 15.10 -4.21 -0.88
N LEU A 217 15.41 -4.44 0.40
CA LEU A 217 15.01 -3.53 1.48
C LEU A 217 15.59 -2.13 1.30
N ALA A 218 16.85 -2.01 0.89
CA ALA A 218 17.47 -0.71 0.67
C ALA A 218 16.78 0.07 -0.46
N VAL A 219 16.39 -0.60 -1.54
CA VAL A 219 15.63 0.01 -2.64
C VAL A 219 14.23 0.42 -2.17
N LEU A 220 13.52 -0.45 -1.48
CA LEU A 220 12.17 -0.16 -0.92
C LEU A 220 12.20 1.04 0.04
N LEU A 221 13.05 0.97 1.06
CA LEU A 221 13.18 2.04 2.05
C LEU A 221 13.72 3.33 1.44
N GLY A 222 14.66 3.22 0.49
CA GLY A 222 15.18 4.36 -0.26
C GLY A 222 14.07 5.09 -1.02
N CYS A 223 13.19 4.36 -1.71
CA CYS A 223 12.01 4.94 -2.36
C CYS A 223 11.08 5.62 -1.34
N MET A 224 10.77 4.95 -0.22
CA MET A 224 9.87 5.50 0.81
C MET A 224 10.45 6.78 1.44
N ILE A 225 11.75 6.79 1.75
CA ILE A 225 12.45 7.97 2.28
C ILE A 225 12.46 9.10 1.25
N LEU A 226 12.72 8.80 -0.02
CA LEU A 226 12.69 9.80 -1.10
C LEU A 226 11.31 10.43 -1.24
N ILE A 227 10.25 9.63 -1.19
CA ILE A 227 8.87 10.15 -1.19
C ILE A 227 8.61 11.01 0.03
N ALA A 228 8.95 10.54 1.24
CA ALA A 228 8.70 11.26 2.48
C ALA A 228 9.45 12.60 2.56
N LEU A 229 10.73 12.63 2.13
CA LEU A 229 11.63 13.78 2.37
C LEU A 229 11.87 14.66 1.14
N VAL A 230 11.46 14.23 -0.06
CA VAL A 230 11.65 15.01 -1.30
C VAL A 230 10.33 15.22 -2.02
N VAL A 231 9.65 14.15 -2.43
CA VAL A 231 8.46 14.28 -3.29
C VAL A 231 7.28 14.91 -2.52
N ASN A 232 6.96 14.43 -1.33
CA ASN A 232 5.90 15.02 -0.50
C ASN A 232 6.18 16.48 -0.14
N PRO A 233 7.40 16.88 0.31
CA PRO A 233 7.76 18.29 0.47
C PRO A 233 7.56 19.13 -0.79
N VAL A 234 7.93 18.63 -1.97
CA VAL A 234 7.70 19.33 -3.24
C VAL A 234 6.21 19.53 -3.49
N ILE A 235 5.39 18.49 -3.32
CA ILE A 235 3.92 18.58 -3.47
C ILE A 235 3.34 19.64 -2.52
N VAL A 236 3.72 19.60 -1.24
CA VAL A 236 3.27 20.56 -0.22
C VAL A 236 3.71 21.97 -0.58
N TYR A 237 4.98 22.19 -0.99
CA TYR A 237 5.48 23.48 -1.39
C TYR A 237 4.74 24.05 -2.62
N VAL A 238 4.54 23.23 -3.64
CA VAL A 238 3.80 23.64 -4.85
C VAL A 238 2.38 24.06 -4.48
N LYS A 239 1.75 23.35 -3.55
CA LYS A 239 0.37 23.59 -3.14
C LYS A 239 0.20 24.80 -2.23
N THR A 240 1.11 24.98 -1.26
CA THR A 240 0.97 25.98 -0.18
C THR A 240 1.87 27.19 -0.36
N LYS A 241 2.94 27.10 -1.16
CA LYS A 241 4.02 28.08 -1.30
C LYS A 241 4.74 28.43 0.01
N ARG A 242 4.63 27.56 1.03
CA ARG A 242 5.27 27.68 2.34
C ARG A 242 6.34 26.59 2.51
N ASN A 243 7.28 26.79 3.46
CA ASN A 243 8.26 25.78 3.80
C ASN A 243 7.55 24.50 4.27
N PRO A 244 7.71 23.34 3.58
CA PRO A 244 6.99 22.11 3.89
C PRO A 244 7.55 21.35 5.09
N TYR A 245 8.84 21.52 5.40
CA TYR A 245 9.55 20.64 6.32
C TYR A 245 9.03 20.65 7.76
N PRO A 246 8.60 21.77 8.36
CA PRO A 246 8.00 21.74 9.70
C PRO A 246 6.79 20.80 9.78
N LEU A 247 5.88 20.88 8.79
CA LEU A 247 4.72 19.97 8.69
C LEU A 247 5.17 18.53 8.47
N ILE A 248 6.08 18.27 7.52
CA ILE A 248 6.57 16.94 7.20
C ILE A 248 7.16 16.25 8.43
N PHE A 249 8.09 16.92 9.14
CA PHE A 249 8.74 16.32 10.31
C PHE A 249 7.78 16.14 11.49
N GLN A 250 6.82 17.03 11.67
CA GLN A 250 5.79 16.86 12.69
C GLN A 250 4.93 15.63 12.39
N CYS A 251 4.44 15.47 11.15
CA CYS A 251 3.63 14.32 10.76
C CYS A 251 4.41 13.00 10.83
N LEU A 252 5.67 12.98 10.39
CA LEU A 252 6.51 11.80 10.51
C LEU A 252 6.75 11.39 11.97
N ARG A 253 7.00 12.38 12.85
CA ARG A 253 7.25 12.13 14.27
C ARG A 253 6.02 11.64 15.03
N GLU A 254 4.85 12.25 14.82
CA GLU A 254 3.64 11.96 15.60
C GLU A 254 2.82 10.84 14.97
N SER A 255 2.51 10.93 13.69
CA SER A 255 1.75 9.92 12.95
C SER A 255 2.64 8.76 12.48
N GLY A 256 3.74 9.09 11.77
CA GLY A 256 4.61 8.10 11.14
C GLY A 256 5.21 7.11 12.14
N VAL A 257 5.74 7.59 13.27
CA VAL A 257 6.31 6.72 14.31
C VAL A 257 5.25 5.77 14.88
N THR A 258 4.07 6.28 15.20
CA THR A 258 2.99 5.44 15.74
C THR A 258 2.52 4.41 14.71
N ALA A 259 2.36 4.82 13.46
CA ALA A 259 1.97 3.94 12.36
C ALA A 259 3.03 2.87 12.06
N PHE A 260 4.32 3.21 12.18
CA PHE A 260 5.43 2.26 12.03
C PHE A 260 5.32 1.08 13.00
N PHE A 261 5.02 1.36 14.27
CA PHE A 261 4.94 0.29 15.27
C PHE A 261 3.60 -0.43 15.28
N THR A 262 2.50 0.25 14.95
CA THR A 262 1.16 -0.37 14.90
C THR A 262 0.94 -1.17 13.62
N ARG A 263 1.61 -0.81 12.51
CA ARG A 263 1.46 -1.41 11.18
C ARG A 263 0.00 -1.44 10.71
N SER A 264 -0.76 -0.42 11.11
CA SER A 264 -2.18 -0.31 10.79
C SER A 264 -2.58 1.15 10.62
N SER A 265 -2.85 1.57 9.39
CA SER A 265 -3.39 2.90 9.10
C SER A 265 -4.74 3.13 9.79
N ALA A 266 -5.57 2.10 9.89
CA ALA A 266 -6.85 2.19 10.57
C ALA A 266 -6.70 2.43 12.08
N ALA A 267 -5.76 1.75 12.74
CA ALA A 267 -5.46 1.98 14.16
C ALA A 267 -4.85 3.37 14.42
N ASN A 268 -4.26 3.99 13.40
CA ASN A 268 -3.63 5.31 13.49
C ASN A 268 -4.61 6.47 13.23
N ILE A 269 -5.85 6.20 12.78
CA ILE A 269 -6.88 7.25 12.53
C ILE A 269 -7.05 8.19 13.73
N PRO A 270 -7.22 7.74 14.98
CA PRO A 270 -7.37 8.65 16.12
C PRO A 270 -6.16 9.55 16.32
N VAL A 271 -4.94 9.02 16.14
CA VAL A 271 -3.69 9.79 16.25
C VAL A 271 -3.62 10.88 15.16
N ASN A 272 -4.00 10.54 13.94
CA ASN A 272 -4.03 11.48 12.83
C ASN A 272 -5.10 12.57 13.02
N MET A 273 -6.26 12.24 13.58
CA MET A 273 -7.30 13.23 13.87
C MET A 273 -6.85 14.20 14.98
N GLU A 274 -6.25 13.69 16.07
CA GLU A 274 -5.65 14.53 17.12
C GLU A 274 -4.54 15.43 16.58
N LEU A 275 -3.73 14.92 15.64
CA LEU A 275 -2.69 15.72 15.00
C LEU A 275 -3.29 16.81 14.10
N CYS A 276 -4.38 16.53 13.37
CA CYS A 276 -5.10 17.53 12.59
C CYS A 276 -5.69 18.64 13.48
N GLU A 277 -6.23 18.29 14.64
CA GLU A 277 -6.70 19.27 15.65
C GLU A 277 -5.54 20.14 16.15
N LYS A 278 -4.38 19.58 16.48
CA LYS A 278 -3.18 20.33 16.86
C LYS A 278 -2.64 21.27 15.76
N LEU A 279 -2.97 20.98 14.50
CA LEU A 279 -2.62 21.79 13.34
C LEU A 279 -3.69 22.83 13.01
N ASP A 280 -4.70 23.03 13.87
CA ASP A 280 -5.84 23.95 13.71
C ASP A 280 -6.62 23.70 12.40
N LEU A 281 -6.75 22.45 11.96
CA LEU A 281 -7.54 22.10 10.78
C LEU A 281 -9.02 21.97 11.13
N HIS A 282 -9.91 22.29 10.18
CA HIS A 282 -11.35 22.17 10.38
C HIS A 282 -11.81 20.73 10.60
N GLU A 283 -12.53 20.46 11.67
CA GLU A 283 -13.04 19.14 12.06
C GLU A 283 -13.88 18.50 10.96
N ASP A 284 -14.78 19.27 10.31
CA ASP A 284 -15.60 18.78 9.19
C ASP A 284 -14.78 18.25 8.01
N THR A 285 -13.54 18.71 7.87
CA THR A 285 -12.63 18.26 6.81
C THR A 285 -11.86 17.01 7.23
N TYR A 286 -11.16 17.06 8.38
CA TYR A 286 -10.29 15.95 8.74
C TYR A 286 -11.07 14.73 9.27
N SER A 287 -12.27 14.91 9.85
CA SER A 287 -13.13 13.79 10.24
C SER A 287 -13.55 12.89 9.07
N VAL A 288 -13.50 13.41 7.85
CA VAL A 288 -13.79 12.66 6.62
C VAL A 288 -12.50 12.29 5.88
N SER A 289 -11.56 13.23 5.72
CA SER A 289 -10.35 12.99 4.93
C SER A 289 -9.41 11.95 5.56
N ILE A 290 -9.24 11.94 6.88
CA ILE A 290 -8.34 11.01 7.56
C ILE A 290 -8.81 9.55 7.45
N PRO A 291 -10.08 9.19 7.78
CA PRO A 291 -10.58 7.84 7.54
C PRO A 291 -10.55 7.43 6.07
N LEU A 292 -10.80 8.37 5.15
CA LEU A 292 -10.71 8.11 3.72
C LEU A 292 -9.26 7.89 3.29
N GLY A 293 -8.31 8.71 3.76
CA GLY A 293 -6.88 8.57 3.51
C GLY A 293 -6.34 7.22 3.95
N ALA A 294 -6.72 6.76 5.14
CA ALA A 294 -6.35 5.44 5.64
C ALA A 294 -6.76 4.25 4.73
N THR A 295 -7.56 4.50 3.70
CA THR A 295 -7.98 3.49 2.71
C THR A 295 -7.50 3.75 1.29
N ILE A 296 -7.35 5.02 0.86
CA ILE A 296 -7.02 5.34 -0.54
C ILE A 296 -5.67 6.02 -0.72
N ASN A 297 -5.06 6.58 0.34
CA ASN A 297 -3.74 7.22 0.27
C ASN A 297 -2.63 6.24 0.61
N MET A 298 -2.25 5.42 -0.34
CA MET A 298 -1.43 4.22 -0.17
C MET A 298 -0.11 4.32 -0.93
N ALA A 299 0.62 5.44 -0.75
CA ALA A 299 1.89 5.70 -1.42
C ALA A 299 2.95 4.61 -1.12
N GLY A 300 3.08 4.17 0.13
CA GLY A 300 4.00 3.10 0.51
C GLY A 300 3.62 1.76 -0.10
N ALA A 301 2.31 1.42 -0.11
CA ALA A 301 1.83 0.19 -0.74
C ALA A 301 2.11 0.18 -2.25
N SER A 302 1.92 1.31 -2.94
CA SER A 302 2.23 1.41 -4.36
C SER A 302 3.72 1.21 -4.66
N ILE A 303 4.61 1.72 -3.78
CA ILE A 303 6.06 1.46 -3.85
C ILE A 303 6.34 -0.03 -3.69
N THR A 304 5.77 -0.67 -2.67
CA THR A 304 5.96 -2.09 -2.39
C THR A 304 5.53 -2.95 -3.57
N ILE A 305 4.33 -2.74 -4.11
CA ILE A 305 3.82 -3.45 -5.28
C ILE A 305 4.78 -3.29 -6.46
N THR A 306 5.21 -2.06 -6.75
CA THR A 306 6.07 -1.74 -7.88
C THR A 306 7.46 -2.36 -7.75
N VAL A 307 8.14 -2.15 -6.62
CA VAL A 307 9.52 -2.63 -6.42
C VAL A 307 9.58 -4.15 -6.44
N LEU A 308 8.66 -4.84 -5.75
CA LEU A 308 8.65 -6.30 -5.72
C LEU A 308 8.28 -6.91 -7.08
N THR A 309 7.36 -6.27 -7.82
CA THR A 309 7.04 -6.68 -9.20
C THR A 309 8.26 -6.53 -10.12
N LEU A 310 8.94 -5.39 -10.08
CA LEU A 310 10.13 -5.18 -10.91
C LEU A 310 11.31 -6.06 -10.49
N ALA A 311 11.42 -6.40 -9.21
CA ALA A 311 12.40 -7.37 -8.75
C ALA A 311 12.14 -8.77 -9.37
N ALA A 312 10.87 -9.20 -9.49
CA ALA A 312 10.52 -10.42 -10.21
C ALA A 312 10.86 -10.31 -11.71
N VAL A 313 10.49 -9.20 -12.34
CA VAL A 313 10.75 -8.92 -13.77
C VAL A 313 12.25 -8.97 -14.07
N HIS A 314 13.08 -8.30 -13.27
CA HIS A 314 14.54 -8.32 -13.42
C HIS A 314 15.13 -9.72 -13.17
N THR A 315 14.58 -10.46 -12.20
CA THR A 315 15.03 -11.84 -11.90
C THR A 315 14.80 -12.79 -13.06
N LEU A 316 13.66 -12.63 -13.74
CA LEU A 316 13.29 -13.45 -14.90
C LEU A 316 13.92 -12.95 -16.20
N GLY A 317 14.69 -11.85 -16.20
CA GLY A 317 15.28 -11.26 -17.39
C GLY A 317 14.26 -10.71 -18.39
N ILE A 318 13.06 -10.33 -17.91
CA ILE A 318 11.99 -9.79 -18.75
C ILE A 318 12.32 -8.32 -19.09
N GLU A 319 12.48 -8.02 -20.38
CA GLU A 319 12.59 -6.65 -20.87
C GLU A 319 11.19 -6.00 -20.96
N PHE A 320 11.09 -4.72 -20.68
CA PHE A 320 9.85 -3.97 -20.78
C PHE A 320 10.09 -2.54 -21.26
N ASP A 321 9.11 -1.97 -21.93
CA ASP A 321 9.17 -0.61 -22.46
C ASP A 321 8.67 0.44 -21.45
N ILE A 322 8.89 1.71 -21.76
CA ILE A 322 8.48 2.85 -20.92
C ILE A 322 6.95 2.87 -20.75
N ALA A 323 6.19 2.47 -21.77
CA ALA A 323 4.74 2.49 -21.70
C ALA A 323 4.21 1.44 -20.71
N THR A 324 4.80 0.25 -20.70
CA THR A 324 4.50 -0.79 -19.68
C THR A 324 4.91 -0.35 -18.27
N ALA A 325 6.03 0.37 -18.15
CA ALA A 325 6.46 0.94 -16.86
C ALA A 325 5.47 2.01 -16.33
N ILE A 326 4.95 2.86 -17.20
CA ILE A 326 3.89 3.83 -16.83
C ILE A 326 2.62 3.09 -16.44
N LEU A 327 2.22 2.06 -17.21
CA LEU A 327 1.07 1.24 -16.90
C LEU A 327 1.20 0.55 -15.53
N LEU A 328 2.39 0.01 -15.21
CA LEU A 328 2.67 -0.51 -13.87
C LEU A 328 2.44 0.54 -12.79
N SER A 329 2.93 1.78 -12.99
CA SER A 329 2.73 2.86 -12.02
C SER A 329 1.25 3.15 -11.77
N VAL A 330 0.43 3.16 -12.83
CA VAL A 330 -1.02 3.37 -12.72
C VAL A 330 -1.70 2.19 -12.02
N VAL A 331 -1.38 0.95 -12.43
CA VAL A 331 -1.96 -0.26 -11.84
C VAL A 331 -1.58 -0.39 -10.37
N ALA A 332 -0.30 -0.14 -10.02
CA ALA A 332 0.14 -0.15 -8.62
C ALA A 332 -0.57 0.91 -7.78
N ALA A 333 -0.71 2.14 -8.29
CA ALA A 333 -1.42 3.21 -7.58
C ALA A 333 -2.90 2.91 -7.37
N VAL A 334 -3.59 2.40 -8.39
CA VAL A 334 -5.02 2.06 -8.30
C VAL A 334 -5.24 0.84 -7.41
N SER A 335 -4.43 -0.21 -7.56
CA SER A 335 -4.56 -1.42 -6.75
C SER A 335 -4.22 -1.16 -5.28
N ALA A 336 -3.23 -0.30 -4.99
CA ALA A 336 -2.88 0.09 -3.64
C ALA A 336 -4.06 0.65 -2.85
N CYS A 337 -4.98 1.38 -3.50
CA CYS A 337 -6.23 1.83 -2.86
C CYS A 337 -7.12 0.66 -2.38
N GLY A 338 -6.91 -0.54 -2.89
CA GLY A 338 -7.59 -1.76 -2.45
C GLY A 338 -6.85 -2.52 -1.33
N ALA A 339 -5.64 -2.12 -0.97
CA ALA A 339 -4.84 -2.80 0.06
C ALA A 339 -5.40 -2.65 1.48
N SER A 340 -6.24 -1.65 1.69
CA SER A 340 -7.10 -1.43 2.86
C SER A 340 -6.53 -1.81 4.23
N GLY A 341 -5.46 -1.13 4.69
CA GLY A 341 -5.06 -1.10 6.12
C GLY A 341 -4.83 -2.44 6.83
N VAL A 342 -4.78 -3.55 6.08
CA VAL A 342 -4.46 -4.89 6.59
C VAL A 342 -2.97 -5.11 6.47
N ALA A 343 -2.31 -5.53 7.55
CA ALA A 343 -0.89 -5.85 7.53
C ALA A 343 -0.55 -6.85 6.39
N GLY A 344 0.41 -6.50 5.55
CA GLY A 344 0.78 -7.29 4.37
C GLY A 344 -0.22 -7.27 3.22
N GLY A 345 -1.25 -6.42 3.26
CA GLY A 345 -2.27 -6.32 2.21
C GLY A 345 -1.70 -5.94 0.85
N SER A 346 -0.72 -5.05 0.80
CA SER A 346 -0.01 -4.65 -0.41
C SER A 346 0.69 -5.82 -1.12
N LEU A 347 1.23 -6.77 -0.35
CA LEU A 347 1.91 -7.95 -0.88
C LEU A 347 0.96 -8.84 -1.71
N LEU A 348 -0.29 -8.95 -1.28
CA LEU A 348 -1.30 -9.76 -1.97
C LEU A 348 -1.75 -9.16 -3.31
N LEU A 349 -1.34 -7.94 -3.63
CA LEU A 349 -1.60 -7.26 -4.90
C LEU A 349 -0.44 -7.41 -5.91
N ILE A 350 0.70 -7.94 -5.49
CA ILE A 350 1.85 -8.19 -6.36
C ILE A 350 1.50 -9.09 -7.56
N PRO A 351 0.71 -10.19 -7.42
CA PRO A 351 0.35 -11.02 -8.56
C PRO A 351 -0.42 -10.25 -9.64
N LEU A 352 -1.24 -9.27 -9.25
CA LEU A 352 -1.90 -8.37 -10.19
C LEU A 352 -0.88 -7.61 -11.05
N ALA A 353 0.10 -6.96 -10.41
CA ALA A 353 1.12 -6.18 -11.10
C ALA A 353 2.08 -7.08 -11.92
N CYS A 354 2.46 -8.23 -11.40
CA CYS A 354 3.25 -9.24 -12.12
C CYS A 354 2.58 -9.73 -13.41
N SER A 355 1.24 -9.81 -13.41
CA SER A 355 0.50 -10.25 -14.59
C SER A 355 0.60 -9.32 -15.79
N LEU A 356 1.03 -8.05 -15.61
CA LEU A 356 1.32 -7.11 -16.69
C LEU A 356 2.52 -7.54 -17.54
N PHE A 357 3.43 -8.26 -16.95
CA PHE A 357 4.68 -8.72 -17.55
C PHE A 357 4.64 -10.20 -17.93
N GLY A 358 3.46 -10.83 -17.91
CA GLY A 358 3.34 -12.26 -18.18
C GLY A 358 3.98 -13.16 -17.11
N VAL A 359 4.32 -12.62 -15.95
CA VAL A 359 4.86 -13.41 -14.83
C VAL A 359 3.81 -14.39 -14.33
N PRO A 360 4.10 -15.71 -14.28
CA PRO A 360 3.17 -16.71 -13.80
C PRO A 360 2.78 -16.49 -12.33
N ASN A 361 1.55 -16.86 -11.96
CA ASN A 361 1.04 -16.64 -10.61
C ASN A 361 1.84 -17.40 -9.55
N GLU A 362 2.39 -18.58 -9.89
CA GLU A 362 3.27 -19.37 -9.02
C GLU A 362 4.51 -18.60 -8.63
N VAL A 363 5.15 -17.93 -9.59
CA VAL A 363 6.34 -17.08 -9.37
C VAL A 363 5.96 -15.83 -8.60
N ALA A 364 4.85 -15.16 -8.96
CA ALA A 364 4.36 -14.00 -8.23
C ALA A 364 4.07 -14.31 -6.75
N MET A 365 3.58 -15.51 -6.44
CA MET A 365 3.36 -15.94 -5.06
C MET A 365 4.66 -16.22 -4.30
N GLN A 366 5.73 -16.63 -4.97
CA GLN A 366 7.07 -16.69 -4.34
C GLN A 366 7.56 -15.27 -3.99
N VAL A 367 7.31 -14.28 -4.85
CA VAL A 367 7.63 -12.88 -4.57
C VAL A 367 6.83 -12.37 -3.37
N VAL A 368 5.55 -12.74 -3.25
CA VAL A 368 4.73 -12.45 -2.06
C VAL A 368 5.35 -13.07 -0.81
N ALA A 369 5.80 -14.32 -0.87
CA ALA A 369 6.47 -14.99 0.25
C ALA A 369 7.75 -14.25 0.68
N ILE A 370 8.58 -13.82 -0.28
CA ILE A 370 9.76 -12.98 0.00
C ILE A 370 9.34 -11.65 0.65
N GLY A 371 8.27 -11.04 0.15
CA GLY A 371 7.69 -9.84 0.76
C GLY A 371 7.33 -10.05 2.23
N PHE A 372 6.79 -11.19 2.62
CA PHE A 372 6.52 -11.53 4.03
C PHE A 372 7.79 -11.74 4.85
N ILE A 373 8.87 -12.26 4.26
CA ILE A 373 10.17 -12.41 4.96
C ILE A 373 10.71 -11.04 5.37
N ILE A 374 10.68 -10.06 4.47
CA ILE A 374 11.14 -8.68 4.74
C ILE A 374 10.05 -7.82 5.39
N GLY A 375 8.83 -8.33 5.50
CA GLY A 375 7.60 -7.61 5.80
C GLY A 375 7.59 -6.89 7.16
N VAL A 376 8.42 -7.32 8.13
CA VAL A 376 8.49 -6.62 9.42
C VAL A 376 8.92 -5.16 9.24
N VAL A 377 9.98 -4.92 8.48
CA VAL A 377 10.53 -3.59 8.24
C VAL A 377 9.79 -2.87 7.12
N GLN A 378 9.52 -3.62 6.04
CA GLN A 378 8.84 -3.08 4.85
C GLN A 378 7.44 -2.54 5.20
N ASP A 379 6.57 -3.35 5.82
CA ASP A 379 5.19 -2.98 6.15
C ASP A 379 5.11 -1.89 7.24
N SER A 380 6.07 -1.88 8.17
CA SER A 380 6.21 -0.78 9.14
C SER A 380 6.50 0.56 8.45
N ALA A 381 7.48 0.59 7.54
CA ALA A 381 7.85 1.80 6.80
C ALA A 381 6.74 2.22 5.80
N GLU A 382 6.12 1.25 5.13
CA GLU A 382 4.96 1.44 4.26
C GLU A 382 3.82 2.14 5.01
N THR A 383 3.44 1.60 6.17
CA THR A 383 2.34 2.15 6.98
C THR A 383 2.69 3.52 7.55
N ALA A 384 3.94 3.73 7.95
CA ALA A 384 4.41 5.04 8.43
C ALA A 384 4.28 6.12 7.34
N LEU A 385 4.66 5.79 6.10
CA LEU A 385 4.54 6.69 4.96
C LEU A 385 3.07 6.96 4.62
N ASN A 386 2.24 5.91 4.48
CA ASN A 386 0.82 6.03 4.15
C ASN A 386 0.13 6.94 5.17
N SER A 387 0.23 6.61 6.44
CA SER A 387 -0.52 7.27 7.51
C SER A 387 -0.07 8.72 7.76
N SER A 388 1.24 9.01 7.76
CA SER A 388 1.72 10.38 7.90
C SER A 388 1.29 11.27 6.73
N THR A 389 1.21 10.70 5.53
CA THR A 389 0.80 11.42 4.32
C THR A 389 -0.69 11.79 4.32
N ASP A 390 -1.54 11.06 5.06
CA ASP A 390 -2.95 11.43 5.25
C ASP A 390 -3.07 12.82 5.86
N VAL A 391 -2.32 13.09 6.92
CA VAL A 391 -2.30 14.39 7.60
C VAL A 391 -1.62 15.45 6.75
N ILE A 392 -0.47 15.12 6.13
CA ILE A 392 0.30 16.04 5.29
C ILE A 392 -0.57 16.62 4.16
N PHE A 393 -1.28 15.78 3.43
CA PHE A 393 -2.08 16.22 2.29
C PHE A 393 -3.39 16.87 2.69
N THR A 394 -3.99 16.45 3.80
CA THR A 394 -5.14 17.15 4.41
C THR A 394 -4.74 18.57 4.81
N ALA A 395 -3.65 18.73 5.55
CA ALA A 395 -3.15 20.04 5.97
C ALA A 395 -2.75 20.92 4.79
N ALA A 396 -2.04 20.37 3.79
CA ALA A 396 -1.65 21.13 2.60
C ALA A 396 -2.84 21.67 1.82
N ALA A 397 -3.93 20.91 1.73
CA ALA A 397 -5.15 21.36 1.05
C ALA A 397 -5.87 22.44 1.86
N CYS A 398 -5.97 22.31 3.19
CA CYS A 398 -6.57 23.30 4.09
C CYS A 398 -5.80 24.63 4.03
N TYR A 399 -4.48 24.60 4.23
CA TYR A 399 -3.64 25.82 4.18
C TYR A 399 -3.70 26.53 2.83
N ALA A 400 -3.81 25.78 1.72
CA ALA A 400 -3.97 26.40 0.40
C ALA A 400 -5.34 27.05 0.21
N ALA A 401 -6.40 26.51 0.82
CA ALA A 401 -7.74 27.08 0.78
C ALA A 401 -7.82 28.37 1.62
N GLU A 402 -7.24 28.37 2.82
CA GLU A 402 -7.16 29.55 3.69
C GLU A 402 -6.41 30.71 3.02
N ALA A 403 -5.25 30.45 2.43
CA ALA A 403 -4.46 31.45 1.72
C ALA A 403 -5.24 32.08 0.54
N LYS A 404 -6.08 31.30 -0.14
CA LYS A 404 -6.94 31.78 -1.21
C LYS A 404 -8.07 32.67 -0.68
N ASN A 405 -8.71 32.30 0.42
CA ASN A 405 -9.78 33.06 1.02
C ASN A 405 -9.26 34.42 1.55
N SER A 406 -8.14 34.43 2.25
CA SER A 406 -7.51 35.68 2.74
C SER A 406 -7.12 36.65 1.59
N SER A 407 -6.70 36.12 0.44
CA SER A 407 -6.39 36.94 -0.73
C SER A 407 -7.64 37.52 -1.39
N ILE A 408 -8.79 36.85 -1.31
CA ILE A 408 -10.07 37.35 -1.83
C ILE A 408 -10.63 38.47 -0.93
N GLU A 409 -10.54 38.31 0.39
CA GLU A 409 -10.97 39.32 1.36
C GLU A 409 -10.16 40.62 1.21
N THR A 410 -8.84 40.53 1.09
CA THR A 410 -7.96 41.69 0.86
C THR A 410 -8.25 42.42 -0.46
N VAL A 411 -8.59 41.70 -1.53
CA VAL A 411 -8.97 42.32 -2.81
C VAL A 411 -10.36 42.94 -2.74
N GLY A 412 -11.30 42.29 -2.01
CA GLY A 412 -12.62 42.85 -1.76
C GLY A 412 -12.58 44.17 -0.98
N GLU A 413 -11.82 44.23 0.12
CA GLU A 413 -11.63 45.43 0.92
C GLU A 413 -10.95 46.55 0.14
N ALA A 414 -9.96 46.27 -0.71
CA ALA A 414 -9.31 47.23 -1.57
C ALA A 414 -10.28 47.80 -2.63
N SER A 415 -11.18 46.98 -3.17
CA SER A 415 -12.20 47.41 -4.13
C SER A 415 -13.25 48.33 -3.50
N TYR A 416 -13.68 48.06 -2.28
CA TYR A 416 -14.61 48.96 -1.54
C TYR A 416 -13.96 50.29 -1.17
N ALA A 417 -12.68 50.29 -0.79
CA ALA A 417 -11.94 51.51 -0.45
C ALA A 417 -11.72 52.42 -1.68
N GLU A 418 -11.56 51.85 -2.89
CA GLU A 418 -11.48 52.60 -4.14
C GLU A 418 -12.84 53.18 -4.57
N GLU A 419 -13.95 52.49 -4.27
CA GLU A 419 -15.31 52.97 -4.60
C GLU A 419 -15.76 54.09 -3.69
N GLU A 420 -15.39 54.08 -2.39
CA GLU A 420 -15.62 55.19 -1.45
C GLU A 420 -14.75 56.41 -1.72
N ALA A 421 -13.60 56.28 -2.37
CA ALA A 421 -12.68 57.36 -2.67
C ALA A 421 -13.06 58.17 -3.95
N GLN A 422 -14.09 57.77 -4.70
CA GLN A 422 -14.55 58.52 -5.85
C GLN A 422 -15.38 59.76 -5.41
N PRO A 423 -14.98 61.01 -5.75
CA PRO A 423 -15.73 62.18 -5.37
C PRO A 423 -17.09 62.20 -6.10
N ILE A 424 -18.15 62.37 -5.29
CA ILE A 424 -19.53 62.61 -5.81
C ILE A 424 -19.51 63.79 -6.77
N LYS A 425 -19.63 63.50 -8.08
CA LYS A 425 -19.87 64.57 -9.06
C LYS A 425 -21.26 65.10 -8.85
N ILE A 426 -21.35 66.19 -8.10
CA ILE A 426 -22.56 67.00 -8.01
C ILE A 426 -22.74 67.72 -9.38
N GLN A 427 -23.72 67.20 -10.15
CA GLN A 427 -24.19 67.93 -11.34
C GLN A 427 -25.04 69.11 -10.86
N GLY A 428 -24.53 70.33 -11.09
CA GLY A 428 -25.28 71.61 -10.96
C GLY A 428 -25.96 71.97 -12.27
#